data_1e9f2643a874e4f4e10398ae7402f54e
#
_entry.id   1e9f2643a874e4f4e10398ae7402f54e
#
_cell.length_a   1.000
_cell.length_b   1.000
_cell.length_c   1.000
_cell.angle_alpha   90.00
_cell.angle_beta   90.00
_cell.angle_gamma   90.00
#
_symmetry.space_group_name_H-M   'P 1'
#
loop_
_entity.id
_entity.type
_entity.pdbx_description
1 polymer ?
#
loop_
_entity_poly.entity_id
_entity_poly.type
_entity_poly.pdbx_seq_one_letter_code
_entity_poly.pdbx_strand_id
1 'polypeptide(L)'
;MNDAGFRDAYRQHKDVLYRFARRMTGSSATAEDIVQESFLALWRSPSAYDPARGALRSFLVGVTRNLALQRLRRDRPHEELNEDVSIAGPIDIVGLERAEVIARAVAALPPLQREAVILAEYEEMSLEEIGRATGVELAAVKSRLHRARENLRRMLAPLLETRGTARGTNG
;
A
#
# COMPACT_ATOMS: atom_id res chain seq x y z
N MET A 1 22.13 -14.82 9.10
CA MET A 1 21.65 -15.18 7.75
C MET A 1 22.83 -15.35 6.83
N ASN A 2 22.94 -16.47 6.16
CA ASN A 2 23.99 -16.73 5.18
C ASN A 2 23.57 -16.24 3.77
N ASP A 3 24.50 -16.25 2.83
CA ASP A 3 24.25 -15.82 1.44
C ASP A 3 23.09 -16.56 0.76
N ALA A 4 22.93 -17.86 1.00
CA ALA A 4 21.86 -18.65 0.42
C ALA A 4 20.49 -18.22 0.96
N GLY A 5 20.37 -18.07 2.27
CA GLY A 5 19.15 -17.59 2.91
C GLY A 5 18.76 -16.17 2.48
N PHE A 6 19.76 -15.30 2.30
CA PHE A 6 19.52 -13.95 1.80
C PHE A 6 19.01 -13.94 0.36
N ARG A 7 19.64 -14.74 -0.52
CA ARG A 7 19.17 -14.88 -1.91
C ARG A 7 17.76 -15.43 -2.00
N ASP A 8 17.42 -16.41 -1.17
CA ASP A 8 16.07 -16.95 -1.11
C ASP A 8 15.06 -15.91 -0.64
N ALA A 9 15.38 -15.16 0.41
CA ALA A 9 14.55 -14.05 0.90
C ALA A 9 14.34 -13.00 -0.21
N TYR A 10 15.38 -12.63 -0.92
CA TYR A 10 15.31 -11.70 -2.04
C TYR A 10 14.37 -12.20 -3.14
N ARG A 11 14.56 -13.44 -3.60
CA ARG A 11 13.72 -14.05 -4.65
C ARG A 11 12.25 -14.12 -4.26
N GLN A 12 11.97 -14.50 -3.02
CA GLN A 12 10.60 -14.68 -2.53
C GLN A 12 9.86 -13.36 -2.31
N HIS A 13 10.55 -12.30 -1.92
CA HIS A 13 9.90 -11.10 -1.42
C HIS A 13 10.11 -9.83 -2.24
N LYS A 14 11.06 -9.78 -3.17
CA LYS A 14 11.34 -8.58 -3.97
C LYS A 14 10.11 -8.03 -4.69
N ASP A 15 9.29 -8.89 -5.24
CA ASP A 15 8.14 -8.46 -6.05
C ASP A 15 7.04 -7.81 -5.19
N VAL A 16 6.75 -8.38 -4.03
CA VAL A 16 5.77 -7.77 -3.10
C VAL A 16 6.25 -6.41 -2.60
N LEU A 17 7.53 -6.29 -2.26
CA LEU A 17 8.10 -5.02 -1.81
C LEU A 17 8.07 -3.96 -2.92
N TYR A 18 8.39 -4.36 -4.16
CA TYR A 18 8.34 -3.47 -5.30
C TYR A 18 6.91 -2.99 -5.58
N ARG A 19 5.93 -3.89 -5.65
CA ARG A 19 4.53 -3.53 -5.88
C ARG A 19 4.02 -2.57 -4.82
N PHE A 20 4.32 -2.85 -3.55
CA PHE A 20 3.94 -1.97 -2.45
C PHE A 20 4.57 -0.58 -2.60
N ALA A 21 5.89 -0.51 -2.74
CA ALA A 21 6.61 0.76 -2.87
C ALA A 21 6.17 1.55 -4.10
N ARG A 22 5.90 0.87 -5.22
CA ARG A 22 5.44 1.50 -6.46
C ARG A 22 4.06 2.15 -6.30
N ARG A 23 3.13 1.47 -5.63
CA ARG A 23 1.81 2.02 -5.35
C ARG A 23 1.84 3.15 -4.32
N MET A 24 2.72 3.05 -3.34
CA MET A 24 2.86 4.10 -2.32
C MET A 24 3.45 5.39 -2.89
N THR A 25 4.50 5.30 -3.68
CA THR A 25 5.29 6.46 -4.12
C THR A 25 4.93 6.97 -5.52
N GLY A 26 4.32 6.13 -6.35
CA GLY A 26 4.01 6.47 -7.73
C GLY A 26 5.22 6.49 -8.67
N SER A 27 6.40 6.09 -8.24
CA SER A 27 7.66 6.13 -9.00
C SER A 27 8.35 4.78 -9.01
N SER A 28 8.60 4.24 -10.21
CA SER A 28 9.35 2.98 -10.35
C SER A 28 10.81 3.10 -9.90
N ALA A 29 11.46 4.22 -10.19
CA ALA A 29 12.85 4.47 -9.74
C ALA A 29 12.93 4.53 -8.22
N THR A 30 12.03 5.24 -7.57
CA THR A 30 11.96 5.32 -6.10
C THR A 30 11.64 3.96 -5.49
N ALA A 31 10.72 3.19 -6.10
CA ALA A 31 10.38 1.86 -5.64
C ALA A 31 11.57 0.90 -5.70
N GLU A 32 12.32 0.92 -6.78
CA GLU A 32 13.55 0.10 -6.92
C GLU A 32 14.57 0.45 -5.83
N ASP A 33 14.81 1.73 -5.57
CA ASP A 33 15.72 2.19 -4.51
C ASP A 33 15.26 1.72 -3.13
N ILE A 34 13.98 1.83 -2.84
CA ILE A 34 13.40 1.39 -1.57
C ILE A 34 13.55 -0.13 -1.39
N VAL A 35 13.32 -0.92 -2.43
CA VAL A 35 13.51 -2.38 -2.37
C VAL A 35 14.97 -2.72 -2.06
N GLN A 36 15.91 -2.08 -2.73
CA GLN A 36 17.35 -2.27 -2.45
C GLN A 36 17.69 -1.91 -1.00
N GLU A 37 17.24 -0.76 -0.51
CA GLU A 37 17.48 -0.34 0.88
C GLU A 37 16.83 -1.30 1.90
N SER A 38 15.66 -1.84 1.59
CA SER A 38 14.98 -2.82 2.46
C SER A 38 15.81 -4.10 2.63
N PHE A 39 16.34 -4.63 1.56
CA PHE A 39 17.20 -5.82 1.62
C PHE A 39 18.58 -5.51 2.22
N LEU A 40 19.15 -4.34 1.97
CA LEU A 40 20.37 -3.90 2.64
C LEU A 40 20.18 -3.78 4.16
N ALA A 41 19.05 -3.29 4.62
CA ALA A 41 18.72 -3.24 6.03
C ALA A 41 18.70 -4.65 6.65
N LEU A 42 18.07 -5.61 5.98
CA LEU A 42 18.08 -7.01 6.40
C LEU A 42 19.49 -7.61 6.42
N TRP A 43 20.28 -7.32 5.40
CA TRP A 43 21.66 -7.81 5.30
C TRP A 43 22.56 -7.29 6.42
N ARG A 44 22.45 -5.99 6.70
CA ARG A 44 23.26 -5.32 7.75
C ARG A 44 22.85 -5.70 9.16
N SER A 45 21.59 -5.98 9.37
CA SER A 45 21.04 -6.27 10.69
C SER A 45 20.03 -7.42 10.65
N PRO A 46 20.49 -8.65 10.32
CA PRO A 46 19.58 -9.81 10.23
C PRO A 46 18.92 -10.14 11.57
N SER A 47 19.54 -9.77 12.70
CA SER A 47 18.98 -9.93 14.05
C SER A 47 17.79 -9.01 14.35
N ALA A 48 17.55 -8.00 13.53
CA ALA A 48 16.36 -7.14 13.64
C ALA A 48 15.07 -7.91 13.29
N TYR A 49 15.17 -8.96 12.48
CA TYR A 49 14.08 -9.87 12.20
C TYR A 49 14.01 -10.96 13.27
N ASP A 50 12.86 -11.09 13.92
CA ASP A 50 12.57 -12.13 14.89
C ASP A 50 11.42 -13.01 14.37
N PRO A 51 11.70 -14.29 14.03
CA PRO A 51 10.67 -15.22 13.53
C PRO A 51 9.51 -15.44 14.51
N ALA A 52 9.75 -15.27 15.81
CA ALA A 52 8.70 -15.40 16.84
C ALA A 52 7.67 -14.27 16.77
N ARG A 53 8.02 -13.13 16.18
CA ARG A 53 7.14 -11.95 16.06
C ARG A 53 6.34 -11.91 14.76
N GLY A 54 6.62 -12.80 13.83
CA GLY A 54 5.89 -12.88 12.56
C GLY A 54 6.75 -13.36 11.40
N ALA A 55 6.12 -13.48 10.23
CA ALA A 55 6.80 -13.90 9.02
C ALA A 55 7.79 -12.85 8.50
N LEU A 56 8.83 -13.29 7.82
CA LEU A 56 9.83 -12.42 7.16
C LEU A 56 9.17 -11.44 6.18
N ARG A 57 8.14 -11.88 5.48
CA ARG A 57 7.35 -11.01 4.59
C ARG A 57 6.81 -9.78 5.32
N SER A 58 6.16 -9.96 6.45
CA SER A 58 5.61 -8.85 7.24
C SER A 58 6.70 -7.91 7.75
N PHE A 59 7.83 -8.46 8.18
CA PHE A 59 8.99 -7.67 8.58
C PHE A 59 9.53 -6.80 7.44
N LEU A 60 9.77 -7.41 6.27
CA LEU A 60 10.28 -6.71 5.09
C LEU A 60 9.28 -5.66 4.57
N VAL A 61 8.00 -5.97 4.56
CA VAL A 61 6.95 -4.99 4.22
C VAL A 61 6.98 -3.81 5.19
N GLY A 62 7.17 -4.07 6.49
CA GLY A 62 7.32 -3.02 7.51
C GLY A 62 8.52 -2.10 7.25
N VAL A 63 9.68 -2.67 6.91
CA VAL A 63 10.88 -1.90 6.54
C VAL A 63 10.62 -1.06 5.30
N THR A 64 10.06 -1.67 4.26
CA THR A 64 9.71 -1.01 3.00
C THR A 64 8.71 0.12 3.22
N ARG A 65 7.69 -0.12 4.04
CA ARG A 65 6.69 0.88 4.44
C ARG A 65 7.34 2.10 5.11
N ASN A 66 8.24 1.89 6.05
CA ASN A 66 8.91 2.99 6.73
C ASN A 66 9.76 3.82 5.76
N LEU A 67 10.47 3.17 4.84
CA LEU A 67 11.24 3.85 3.81
C LEU A 67 10.35 4.62 2.84
N ALA A 68 9.23 4.03 2.42
CA ALA A 68 8.25 4.69 1.54
C ALA A 68 7.68 5.96 2.19
N LEU A 69 7.27 5.89 3.46
CA LEU A 69 6.78 7.06 4.19
C LEU A 69 7.84 8.14 4.36
N GLN A 70 9.10 7.78 4.61
CA GLN A 70 10.20 8.74 4.67
C GLN A 70 10.39 9.46 3.34
N ARG A 71 10.35 8.72 2.22
CA ARG A 71 10.44 9.30 0.87
C ARG A 71 9.29 10.25 0.57
N LEU A 72 8.07 9.86 0.93
CA LEU A 72 6.89 10.71 0.75
C LEU A 72 6.98 12.01 1.56
N ARG A 73 7.42 11.96 2.80
CA ARG A 73 7.62 13.16 3.63
C ARG A 73 8.67 14.10 3.04
N ARG A 74 9.73 13.58 2.48
CA ARG A 74 10.81 14.36 1.87
C ARG A 74 10.40 14.95 0.53
N ASP A 75 9.76 14.16 -0.34
CA ASP A 75 9.46 14.53 -1.73
C ASP A 75 8.11 15.24 -1.86
N ARG A 76 7.20 15.03 -0.91
CA ARG A 76 5.85 15.61 -0.86
C ARG A 76 5.51 16.08 0.55
N PRO A 77 6.15 17.17 1.04
CA PRO A 77 5.96 17.64 2.42
C PRO A 77 4.54 18.12 2.71
N HIS A 78 3.72 18.38 1.68
CA HIS A 78 2.32 18.78 1.81
C HIS A 78 1.34 17.60 1.87
N GLU A 79 1.80 16.37 1.65
CA GLU A 79 0.96 15.18 1.76
C GLU A 79 0.77 14.84 3.25
N GLU A 80 -0.46 14.99 3.74
CA GLU A 80 -0.77 14.77 5.14
C GLU A 80 -0.83 13.28 5.48
N LEU A 81 -0.19 12.91 6.59
CA LEU A 81 -0.29 11.58 7.17
C LEU A 81 -1.53 11.42 8.06
N ASN A 82 -2.46 12.37 8.03
CA ASN A 82 -3.67 12.33 8.85
C ASN A 82 -4.59 11.19 8.42
N GLU A 83 -4.93 10.34 9.38
CA GLU A 83 -5.81 9.18 9.17
C GLU A 83 -7.28 9.56 8.90
N ASP A 84 -7.69 10.74 9.34
CA ASP A 84 -9.07 11.20 9.29
C ASP A 84 -9.42 12.01 8.04
N VAL A 85 -8.48 12.20 7.13
CA VAL A 85 -8.72 12.98 5.91
C VAL A 85 -9.81 12.33 5.07
N SER A 86 -10.82 13.13 4.73
CA SER A 86 -11.93 12.76 3.86
C SER A 86 -11.77 13.42 2.50
N ILE A 87 -11.89 12.64 1.44
CA ILE A 87 -11.82 13.14 0.07
C ILE A 87 -13.22 13.56 -0.40
N ALA A 88 -13.34 14.78 -0.88
CA ALA A 88 -14.64 15.43 -1.06
C ALA A 88 -15.45 14.95 -2.26
N GLY A 89 -14.83 14.40 -3.29
CA GLY A 89 -15.57 14.11 -4.50
C GLY A 89 -14.93 13.12 -5.47
N PRO A 90 -15.64 12.87 -6.59
CA PRO A 90 -15.18 11.94 -7.60
C PRO A 90 -13.93 12.43 -8.32
N ILE A 91 -13.11 11.51 -8.78
CA ILE A 91 -12.01 11.80 -9.69
C ILE A 91 -12.53 11.88 -11.13
N ASP A 92 -11.83 12.63 -11.97
CA ASP A 92 -12.13 12.68 -13.39
C ASP A 92 -11.71 11.36 -14.04
N ILE A 93 -12.66 10.70 -14.70
CA ILE A 93 -12.46 9.40 -15.34
C ILE A 93 -12.49 9.48 -16.87
N VAL A 94 -12.65 10.67 -17.45
CA VAL A 94 -12.77 10.84 -18.91
C VAL A 94 -11.49 10.33 -19.60
N GLY A 95 -11.67 9.41 -20.53
CA GLY A 95 -10.57 8.85 -21.33
C GLY A 95 -9.69 7.83 -20.61
N LEU A 96 -10.06 7.39 -19.41
CA LEU A 96 -9.29 6.42 -18.61
C LEU A 96 -9.88 5.01 -18.70
N GLU A 97 -9.01 4.02 -18.77
CA GLU A 97 -9.35 2.64 -18.54
C GLU A 97 -9.71 2.38 -17.06
N ARG A 98 -10.56 1.40 -16.81
CA ARG A 98 -11.01 1.09 -15.43
C ARG A 98 -9.86 0.86 -14.45
N ALA A 99 -8.83 0.13 -14.87
CA ALA A 99 -7.65 -0.13 -14.03
C ALA A 99 -6.90 1.17 -13.69
N GLU A 100 -6.80 2.11 -14.62
CA GLU A 100 -6.18 3.42 -14.40
C GLU A 100 -6.99 4.27 -13.43
N VAL A 101 -8.31 4.23 -13.54
CA VAL A 101 -9.21 4.94 -12.61
C VAL A 101 -9.00 4.46 -11.17
N ILE A 102 -8.98 3.15 -10.98
CA ILE A 102 -8.76 2.55 -9.65
C ILE A 102 -7.36 2.91 -9.12
N ALA A 103 -6.33 2.81 -9.97
CA ALA A 103 -4.96 3.17 -9.59
C ALA A 103 -4.84 4.64 -9.17
N ARG A 104 -5.49 5.55 -9.88
CA ARG A 104 -5.53 6.97 -9.50
C ARG A 104 -6.26 7.21 -8.19
N ALA A 105 -7.36 6.53 -7.95
CA ALA A 105 -8.10 6.64 -6.70
C ALA A 105 -7.26 6.19 -5.51
N VAL A 106 -6.59 5.05 -5.62
CA VAL A 106 -5.69 4.55 -4.58
C VAL A 106 -4.52 5.51 -4.35
N ALA A 107 -3.91 6.03 -5.41
CA ALA A 107 -2.82 7.02 -5.32
C ALA A 107 -3.25 8.34 -4.68
N ALA A 108 -4.53 8.71 -4.79
CA ALA A 108 -5.08 9.91 -4.19
C ALA A 108 -5.41 9.78 -2.71
N LEU A 109 -5.45 8.57 -2.17
CA LEU A 109 -5.67 8.36 -0.73
C LEU A 109 -4.53 8.97 0.10
N PRO A 110 -4.83 9.49 1.31
CA PRO A 110 -3.78 9.85 2.26
C PRO A 110 -2.85 8.65 2.53
N PRO A 111 -1.55 8.85 2.79
CA PRO A 111 -0.58 7.75 2.85
C PRO A 111 -0.95 6.61 3.81
N LEU A 112 -1.47 6.89 4.99
CA LEU A 112 -1.84 5.86 5.96
C LEU A 112 -3.09 5.07 5.56
N GLN A 113 -4.02 5.68 4.85
CA GLN A 113 -5.16 4.99 4.24
C GLN A 113 -4.72 4.18 3.03
N ARG A 114 -3.86 4.75 2.20
CA ARG A 114 -3.29 4.11 1.02
C ARG A 114 -2.56 2.82 1.38
N GLU A 115 -1.66 2.85 2.36
CA GLU A 115 -0.93 1.66 2.79
C GLU A 115 -1.87 0.54 3.28
N ALA A 116 -2.89 0.89 4.03
CA ALA A 116 -3.84 -0.09 4.55
C ALA A 116 -4.59 -0.81 3.42
N VAL A 117 -5.06 -0.07 2.42
CA VAL A 117 -5.74 -0.63 1.25
C VAL A 117 -4.79 -1.49 0.41
N ILE A 118 -3.57 -1.03 0.16
CA ILE A 118 -2.60 -1.80 -0.62
C ILE A 118 -2.32 -3.15 0.05
N LEU A 119 -2.08 -3.14 1.35
CA LEU A 119 -1.76 -4.36 2.09
C LEU A 119 -2.95 -5.31 2.20
N ALA A 120 -4.16 -4.79 2.41
CA ALA A 120 -5.35 -5.62 2.55
C ALA A 120 -5.86 -6.15 1.20
N GLU A 121 -6.00 -5.30 0.20
CA GLU A 121 -6.71 -5.62 -1.04
C GLU A 121 -5.79 -6.13 -2.17
N TYR A 122 -4.56 -5.63 -2.25
CA TYR A 122 -3.60 -6.06 -3.28
C TYR A 122 -2.70 -7.19 -2.80
N GLU A 123 -2.23 -7.12 -1.56
CA GLU A 123 -1.28 -8.11 -1.02
C GLU A 123 -1.97 -9.17 -0.12
N GLU A 124 -3.27 -9.04 0.07
CA GLU A 124 -4.12 -10.01 0.79
C GLU A 124 -3.62 -10.34 2.20
N MET A 125 -3.01 -9.36 2.86
CA MET A 125 -2.55 -9.51 4.22
C MET A 125 -3.72 -9.50 5.22
N SER A 126 -3.63 -10.31 6.26
CA SER A 126 -4.59 -10.27 7.36
C SER A 126 -4.46 -8.96 8.15
N LEU A 127 -5.50 -8.61 8.90
CA LEU A 127 -5.47 -7.40 9.75
C LEU A 127 -4.32 -7.47 10.77
N GLU A 128 -4.05 -8.65 11.32
CA GLU A 128 -2.94 -8.90 12.24
C GLU A 128 -1.58 -8.69 11.57
N GLU A 129 -1.43 -9.20 10.35
CA GLU A 129 -0.20 -9.00 9.56
C GLU A 129 0.02 -7.53 9.23
N ILE A 130 -1.03 -6.80 8.84
CA ILE A 130 -0.98 -5.36 8.60
C ILE A 130 -0.59 -4.61 9.87
N GLY A 131 -1.17 -4.97 11.01
CA GLY A 131 -0.83 -4.39 12.30
C GLY A 131 0.65 -4.58 12.64
N ARG A 132 1.20 -5.76 12.42
CA ARG A 132 2.64 -6.04 12.62
C ARG A 132 3.52 -5.23 11.67
N ALA A 133 3.17 -5.20 10.39
CA ALA A 133 3.94 -4.47 9.38
C ALA A 133 3.93 -2.96 9.60
N THR A 134 2.82 -2.40 10.06
CA THR A 134 2.66 -0.94 10.24
C THR A 134 2.93 -0.47 11.68
N GLY A 135 3.04 -1.40 12.62
CA GLY A 135 3.30 -1.08 14.02
C GLY A 135 2.10 -0.48 14.76
N VAL A 136 0.88 -0.73 14.30
CA VAL A 136 -0.34 -0.20 14.91
C VAL A 136 -1.27 -1.32 15.38
N GLU A 137 -2.16 -0.98 16.30
CA GLU A 137 -3.15 -1.90 16.83
C GLU A 137 -4.22 -2.28 15.79
N LEU A 138 -4.83 -3.44 15.97
CA LEU A 138 -5.88 -3.96 15.09
C LEU A 138 -7.04 -2.97 14.88
N ALA A 139 -7.45 -2.28 15.94
CA ALA A 139 -8.50 -1.27 15.86
C ALA A 139 -8.13 -0.11 14.92
N ALA A 140 -6.87 0.32 14.94
CA ALA A 140 -6.38 1.36 14.04
C ALA A 140 -6.35 0.88 12.57
N VAL A 141 -5.94 -0.36 12.33
CA VAL A 141 -5.98 -0.96 10.98
C VAL A 141 -7.41 -0.96 10.43
N LYS A 142 -8.36 -1.42 11.24
CA LYS A 142 -9.79 -1.43 10.85
C LYS A 142 -10.32 -0.04 10.54
N SER A 143 -10.00 0.95 11.36
CA SER A 143 -10.41 2.34 11.15
C SER A 143 -9.84 2.93 9.86
N ARG A 144 -8.54 2.70 9.59
CA ARG A 144 -7.89 3.15 8.37
C ARG A 144 -8.52 2.54 7.13
N LEU A 145 -8.77 1.24 7.15
CA LEU A 145 -9.45 0.55 6.04
C LEU A 145 -10.86 1.07 5.82
N HIS A 146 -11.61 1.30 6.88
CA HIS A 146 -12.97 1.84 6.78
C HIS A 146 -12.98 3.21 6.10
N ARG A 147 -12.14 4.13 6.56
CA ARG A 147 -12.01 5.47 5.97
C ARG A 147 -11.51 5.44 4.53
N ALA A 148 -10.53 4.58 4.26
CA ALA A 148 -10.02 4.39 2.90
C ALA A 148 -11.11 3.91 1.94
N ARG A 149 -11.91 2.94 2.35
CA ARG A 149 -13.02 2.41 1.55
C ARG A 149 -14.11 3.45 1.33
N GLU A 150 -14.41 4.28 2.31
CA GLU A 150 -15.36 5.39 2.15
C GLU A 150 -14.85 6.42 1.13
N ASN A 151 -13.58 6.81 1.23
CA ASN A 151 -12.96 7.72 0.27
C ASN A 151 -12.94 7.13 -1.15
N LEU A 152 -12.63 5.85 -1.28
CA LEU A 152 -12.67 5.15 -2.58
C LEU A 152 -14.07 5.13 -3.17
N ARG A 153 -15.12 4.89 -2.38
CA ARG A 153 -16.50 4.95 -2.85
C ARG A 153 -16.85 6.31 -3.43
N ARG A 154 -16.44 7.39 -2.76
CA ARG A 154 -16.67 8.76 -3.27
C ARG A 154 -15.93 9.03 -4.56
N MET A 155 -14.65 8.68 -4.61
CA MET A 155 -13.82 8.88 -5.81
C MET A 155 -14.28 8.05 -7.00
N LEU A 156 -14.74 6.83 -6.75
CA LEU A 156 -15.13 5.85 -7.78
C LEU A 156 -16.63 5.86 -8.08
N ALA A 157 -17.40 6.78 -7.53
CA ALA A 157 -18.84 6.87 -7.76
C ALA A 157 -19.24 6.86 -9.26
N PRO A 158 -18.55 7.59 -10.16
CA PRO A 158 -18.86 7.54 -11.59
C PRO A 158 -18.69 6.14 -12.21
N LEU A 159 -17.73 5.36 -11.71
CA LEU A 159 -17.48 3.99 -12.19
C LEU A 159 -18.58 3.02 -11.72
N LEU A 160 -19.15 3.27 -10.54
CA LEU A 160 -20.24 2.48 -9.98
C LEU A 160 -21.58 2.79 -10.69
N GLU A 161 -21.83 4.03 -11.07
CA GLU A 161 -23.01 4.48 -11.81
C GLU A 161 -23.10 3.85 -13.20
N THR A 162 -21.99 3.73 -13.93
CA THR A 162 -21.96 3.06 -15.24
C THR A 162 -22.34 1.59 -15.18
N ARG A 163 -22.21 0.93 -14.05
CA ARG A 163 -22.71 -0.46 -13.85
C ARG A 163 -24.22 -0.53 -13.69
N GLY A 164 -24.83 0.50 -13.14
CA GLY A 164 -26.29 0.57 -12.95
C GLY A 164 -27.05 0.72 -14.27
N THR A 165 -26.52 1.50 -15.21
CA THR A 165 -27.14 1.72 -16.52
C THR A 165 -27.01 0.53 -17.46
N ALA A 166 -25.98 -0.30 -17.33
CA ALA A 166 -25.82 -1.52 -18.14
C ALA A 166 -26.78 -2.66 -17.78
N ARG A 167 -27.43 -2.60 -16.61
CA ARG A 167 -28.45 -3.59 -16.20
C ARG A 167 -29.89 -3.19 -16.55
N GLY A 168 -30.10 -1.99 -17.06
CA GLY A 168 -31.44 -1.43 -17.35
C GLY A 168 -31.91 -1.55 -18.80
N THR A 169 -31.13 -2.15 -19.70
CA THR A 169 -31.49 -2.26 -21.13
C THR A 169 -31.65 -3.70 -21.62
N ASN A 170 -32.33 -4.54 -20.85
CA ASN A 170 -32.93 -5.76 -21.32
C ASN A 170 -34.34 -5.88 -20.70
N GLY A 171 -35.25 -5.17 -21.31
CA GLY A 171 -36.67 -5.33 -21.15
C GLY A 171 -37.29 -5.38 -22.52
#